data_d660ac8f20fd18945173362ccd08d2e6
#
_entry.id   d660ac8f20fd18945173362ccd08d2e6
#
_cell.length_a   1.000
_cell.length_b   1.000
_cell.length_c   1.000
_cell.angle_alpha   90.00
_cell.angle_beta   90.00
_cell.angle_gamma   90.00
#
_symmetry.space_group_name_H-M   'P 1'
#
loop_
_entity.id
_entity.type
_entity.pdbx_description
1 polymer ?
#
loop_
_entity_poly.entity_id
_entity_poly.type
_entity_poly.pdbx_seq_one_letter_code
_entity_poly.pdbx_strand_id
1 'polypeptide(L)'
;MINLKNTLMLLAFLSQISVLSAKVKVEKNINYTPQNDERRQLNVYYQKDLKKAKDVIIFIHGGSWSSGKKDIYWWLGRNMARKGVVTVTINYGLAPDNQYVQMGDDCAQAVKWVQNHIADYGGDPSRIFLMGHSAGGQLAELINADPQYFNRAGIRNPVKGLILDDPFGLDMKEYLGNAEKDDNYVDFLRTFSSDPQNWEKGSPLHYVKNIRNPHLIFYGAKTYPAIQIQSARLEKLLTAEKVPSELHVIKGKKHVAMIAQMIFGSNQLYGYILQFLALTK
;
A
#
# COMPACT_ATOMS: atom_id res chain seq x y z
N MET A 1 -1.50 -30.96 69.85
CA MET A 1 -0.91 -31.77 68.75
C MET A 1 -1.35 -31.13 67.47
N ILE A 2 -0.47 -30.31 66.89
CA ILE A 2 -0.68 -29.56 65.68
C ILE A 2 -0.19 -30.40 64.53
N ASN A 3 -1.07 -30.71 63.60
CA ASN A 3 -0.78 -31.61 62.47
C ASN A 3 -0.28 -30.77 61.31
N LEU A 4 1.04 -30.82 61.15
CA LEU A 4 1.79 -30.17 60.05
C LEU A 4 1.76 -31.11 58.86
N LYS A 5 0.87 -30.89 57.87
CA LYS A 5 1.03 -31.50 56.54
C LYS A 5 0.24 -30.72 55.49
N ASN A 6 0.95 -30.41 54.44
CA ASN A 6 0.50 -30.00 53.11
C ASN A 6 0.44 -28.48 52.81
N THR A 7 1.59 -27.85 52.90
CA THR A 7 1.86 -26.70 52.06
C THR A 7 2.34 -27.22 50.70
N LEU A 8 1.41 -27.46 49.79
CA LEU A 8 1.76 -27.74 48.40
C LEU A 8 2.25 -26.44 47.77
N MET A 9 3.54 -26.39 47.53
CA MET A 9 4.24 -25.35 46.83
C MET A 9 3.82 -25.46 45.35
N LEU A 10 2.82 -24.67 44.94
CA LEU A 10 2.47 -24.49 43.52
C LEU A 10 3.53 -23.57 42.87
N LEU A 11 4.63 -24.19 42.45
CA LEU A 11 5.59 -23.56 41.56
C LEU A 11 4.92 -23.34 40.20
N ALA A 12 4.28 -22.20 40.05
CA ALA A 12 3.88 -21.69 38.73
C ALA A 12 5.15 -21.41 37.91
N PHE A 13 5.52 -22.37 37.07
CA PHE A 13 6.43 -22.15 35.98
C PHE A 13 5.77 -21.14 35.04
N LEU A 14 5.94 -19.83 35.32
CA LEU A 14 5.81 -18.80 34.34
C LEU A 14 6.96 -18.98 33.34
N SER A 15 6.72 -19.84 32.35
CA SER A 15 7.54 -19.83 31.16
C SER A 15 7.39 -18.45 30.56
N GLN A 16 8.34 -17.55 30.87
CA GLN A 16 8.58 -16.35 30.11
C GLN A 16 8.99 -16.82 28.71
N ILE A 17 8.00 -16.98 27.86
CA ILE A 17 8.25 -17.02 26.42
C ILE A 17 8.76 -15.61 26.10
N SER A 18 10.07 -15.45 26.20
CA SER A 18 10.76 -14.33 25.60
C SER A 18 10.47 -14.43 24.11
N VAL A 19 9.44 -13.76 23.65
CA VAL A 19 9.27 -13.51 22.22
C VAL A 19 10.48 -12.68 21.84
N LEU A 20 11.56 -13.35 21.46
CA LEU A 20 12.72 -12.70 20.88
C LEU A 20 12.20 -12.02 19.63
N SER A 21 11.87 -10.74 19.74
CA SER A 21 11.45 -9.94 18.60
C SER A 21 12.60 -9.98 17.59
N ALA A 22 12.44 -10.77 16.54
CA ALA A 22 13.46 -10.92 15.52
C ALA A 22 13.84 -9.53 14.98
N LYS A 23 15.15 -9.26 14.91
CA LYS A 23 15.66 -7.96 14.46
C LYS A 23 15.21 -7.70 13.03
N VAL A 24 14.60 -6.55 12.79
CA VAL A 24 14.23 -6.11 11.43
C VAL A 24 15.49 -5.88 10.60
N LYS A 25 15.59 -6.56 9.49
CA LYS A 25 16.57 -6.36 8.44
C LYS A 25 16.02 -5.47 7.33
N VAL A 26 16.91 -4.82 6.62
CA VAL A 26 16.56 -3.94 5.51
C VAL A 26 17.58 -4.12 4.41
N GLU A 27 17.12 -4.55 3.24
CA GLU A 27 17.89 -4.48 2.00
C GLU A 27 17.43 -3.25 1.21
N LYS A 28 18.39 -2.45 0.75
CA LYS A 28 18.11 -1.15 0.15
C LYS A 28 18.61 -1.04 -1.27
N ASN A 29 17.95 -0.15 -2.03
CA ASN A 29 18.37 0.26 -3.36
C ASN A 29 18.52 -0.91 -4.35
N ILE A 30 17.57 -1.84 -4.26
CA ILE A 30 17.49 -2.97 -5.18
C ILE A 30 16.82 -2.48 -6.47
N ASN A 31 17.48 -2.60 -7.60
CA ASN A 31 16.89 -2.31 -8.90
C ASN A 31 15.85 -3.37 -9.24
N TYR A 32 14.63 -2.96 -9.55
CA TYR A 32 13.58 -3.89 -9.99
C TYR A 32 13.46 -3.97 -11.53
N THR A 33 14.24 -3.16 -12.23
CA THR A 33 14.48 -3.26 -13.67
C THR A 33 15.96 -3.57 -13.96
N PRO A 34 16.32 -4.06 -15.17
CA PRO A 34 17.72 -4.33 -15.50
C PRO A 34 18.61 -3.09 -15.51
N GLN A 35 18.03 -1.90 -15.69
CA GLN A 35 18.75 -0.63 -15.71
C GLN A 35 19.07 -0.19 -14.28
N ASN A 36 20.26 0.35 -14.06
CA ASN A 36 20.62 0.99 -12.81
C ASN A 36 20.02 2.42 -12.78
N ASP A 37 18.80 2.54 -12.27
CA ASP A 37 18.07 3.79 -12.18
C ASP A 37 17.52 3.96 -10.75
N GLU A 38 17.95 4.99 -10.04
CA GLU A 38 17.51 5.27 -8.67
C GLU A 38 15.99 5.46 -8.56
N ARG A 39 15.33 5.88 -9.64
CA ARG A 39 13.86 6.02 -9.69
C ARG A 39 13.17 4.66 -9.80
N ARG A 40 13.89 3.58 -10.14
CA ARG A 40 13.40 2.21 -10.29
C ARG A 40 14.01 1.27 -9.28
N GLN A 41 14.11 1.75 -8.04
CA GLN A 41 14.64 0.98 -6.92
C GLN A 41 13.58 0.74 -5.85
N LEU A 42 13.77 -0.32 -5.08
CA LEU A 42 12.96 -0.67 -3.93
C LEU A 42 13.83 -0.98 -2.70
N ASN A 43 13.19 -0.92 -1.52
CA ASN A 43 13.77 -1.41 -0.27
C ASN A 43 12.88 -2.51 0.29
N VAL A 44 13.49 -3.57 0.83
CA VAL A 44 12.77 -4.69 1.48
C VAL A 44 13.04 -4.66 2.99
N TYR A 45 11.97 -4.65 3.78
CA TYR A 45 12.00 -4.69 5.24
C TYR A 45 11.42 -6.02 5.73
N TYR A 46 12.18 -6.80 6.48
CA TYR A 46 11.78 -8.15 6.88
C TYR A 46 12.42 -8.58 8.20
N GLN A 47 11.89 -9.66 8.78
CA GLN A 47 12.50 -10.36 9.92
C GLN A 47 13.12 -11.66 9.43
N LYS A 48 14.29 -12.02 9.97
CA LYS A 48 15.03 -13.22 9.53
C LYS A 48 14.43 -14.54 10.02
N ASP A 49 13.44 -14.52 10.90
CA ASP A 49 12.79 -15.75 11.37
C ASP A 49 11.77 -16.25 10.34
N LEU A 50 12.17 -17.25 9.59
CA LEU A 50 11.47 -17.76 8.41
C LEU A 50 10.72 -19.08 8.67
N LYS A 51 10.24 -19.32 9.88
CA LYS A 51 9.47 -20.55 10.18
C LYS A 51 8.19 -20.67 9.35
N LYS A 52 7.67 -19.55 8.85
CA LYS A 52 6.48 -19.48 7.99
C LYS A 52 6.60 -18.29 7.05
N ALA A 53 6.28 -18.48 5.76
CA ALA A 53 6.16 -17.41 4.80
C ALA A 53 5.15 -16.34 5.26
N LYS A 54 5.45 -15.08 5.01
CA LYS A 54 4.72 -13.91 5.53
C LYS A 54 3.96 -13.20 4.43
N ASP A 55 2.86 -12.54 4.80
CA ASP A 55 2.21 -11.58 3.92
C ASP A 55 3.19 -10.51 3.47
N VAL A 56 3.01 -10.02 2.24
CA VAL A 56 3.87 -9.03 1.62
C VAL A 56 3.04 -7.79 1.30
N ILE A 57 3.49 -6.63 1.77
CA ILE A 57 2.92 -5.33 1.38
C ILE A 57 3.92 -4.60 0.51
N ILE A 58 3.50 -4.20 -0.69
CA ILE A 58 4.23 -3.27 -1.55
C ILE A 58 3.61 -1.89 -1.35
N PHE A 59 4.40 -0.94 -0.82
CA PHE A 59 3.97 0.42 -0.57
C PHE A 59 4.40 1.36 -1.70
N ILE A 60 3.44 2.04 -2.29
CA ILE A 60 3.59 3.06 -3.33
C ILE A 60 3.39 4.43 -2.69
N HIS A 61 4.42 5.26 -2.72
CA HIS A 61 4.39 6.57 -2.06
C HIS A 61 3.54 7.61 -2.81
N GLY A 62 3.06 8.60 -2.06
CA GLY A 62 2.44 9.79 -2.59
C GLY A 62 3.46 10.87 -2.97
N GLY A 63 2.97 12.06 -3.29
CA GLY A 63 3.78 13.23 -3.67
C GLY A 63 3.33 13.85 -4.98
N SER A 64 2.01 13.84 -5.24
CA SER A 64 1.38 14.46 -6.42
C SER A 64 2.04 14.03 -7.73
N TRP A 65 2.49 12.78 -7.81
CA TRP A 65 3.20 12.18 -8.97
C TRP A 65 4.50 12.88 -9.38
N SER A 66 4.87 14.00 -8.76
CA SER A 66 6.04 14.83 -9.09
C SER A 66 7.13 14.83 -8.03
N SER A 67 6.87 14.23 -6.88
CA SER A 67 7.78 14.19 -5.73
C SER A 67 7.64 12.92 -4.89
N GLY A 68 8.47 12.79 -3.86
CA GLY A 68 8.46 11.63 -2.98
C GLY A 68 9.56 10.63 -3.32
N LYS A 69 9.81 9.73 -2.39
CA LYS A 69 10.75 8.60 -2.55
C LYS A 69 10.51 7.54 -1.47
N LYS A 70 10.85 6.29 -1.79
CA LYS A 70 10.74 5.12 -0.90
C LYS A 70 11.38 5.29 0.46
N ASP A 71 12.46 6.05 0.55
CA ASP A 71 13.25 6.19 1.77
C ASP A 71 12.57 7.05 2.85
N ILE A 72 11.65 7.93 2.48
CA ILE A 72 10.85 8.72 3.43
C ILE A 72 10.01 7.79 4.32
N TYR A 73 9.60 6.63 3.82
CA TYR A 73 8.68 5.71 4.48
C TYR A 73 9.38 4.53 5.19
N TRP A 74 10.68 4.69 5.54
CA TRP A 74 11.47 3.68 6.25
C TRP A 74 10.81 3.20 7.55
N TRP A 75 10.12 4.09 8.23
CA TRP A 75 9.41 3.81 9.48
C TRP A 75 8.20 2.89 9.24
N LEU A 76 7.46 3.06 8.15
CA LEU A 76 6.34 2.19 7.76
C LEU A 76 6.85 0.76 7.53
N GLY A 77 7.90 0.62 6.69
CA GLY A 77 8.52 -0.67 6.42
C GLY A 77 8.98 -1.38 7.70
N ARG A 78 9.67 -0.65 8.60
CA ARG A 78 10.13 -1.22 9.88
C ARG A 78 8.97 -1.59 10.82
N ASN A 79 7.95 -0.76 10.91
CA ASN A 79 6.80 -1.02 11.78
C ASN A 79 6.00 -2.24 11.32
N MET A 80 5.77 -2.39 10.01
CA MET A 80 5.13 -3.56 9.44
C MET A 80 5.99 -4.82 9.61
N ALA A 81 7.30 -4.73 9.35
CA ALA A 81 8.20 -5.86 9.55
C ALA A 81 8.22 -6.35 11.00
N ARG A 82 8.19 -5.44 12.01
CA ARG A 82 8.05 -5.81 13.43
C ARG A 82 6.75 -6.56 13.72
N LYS A 83 5.73 -6.36 12.92
CA LYS A 83 4.42 -7.04 13.02
C LYS A 83 4.36 -8.32 12.20
N GLY A 84 5.47 -8.74 11.61
CA GLY A 84 5.58 -10.00 10.86
C GLY A 84 5.14 -9.91 9.40
N VAL A 85 5.06 -8.72 8.83
CA VAL A 85 4.73 -8.49 7.41
C VAL A 85 5.99 -8.09 6.65
N VAL A 86 6.35 -8.79 5.59
CA VAL A 86 7.42 -8.34 4.69
C VAL A 86 6.93 -7.11 3.95
N THR A 87 7.68 -6.02 4.01
CA THR A 87 7.24 -4.76 3.42
C THR A 87 8.25 -4.25 2.40
N VAL A 88 7.76 -3.88 1.25
CA VAL A 88 8.57 -3.34 0.16
C VAL A 88 8.12 -1.90 -0.09
N THR A 89 9.03 -0.93 0.00
CA THR A 89 8.77 0.44 -0.43
C THR A 89 9.43 0.67 -1.77
N ILE A 90 8.70 1.23 -2.74
CA ILE A 90 9.20 1.40 -4.11
C ILE A 90 9.33 2.87 -4.49
N ASN A 91 10.30 3.18 -5.34
CA ASN A 91 10.32 4.37 -6.17
C ASN A 91 9.62 4.06 -7.50
N TYR A 92 9.21 5.09 -8.20
CA TYR A 92 8.74 5.06 -9.59
C TYR A 92 9.13 6.36 -10.28
N GLY A 93 9.14 6.40 -11.60
CA GLY A 93 9.44 7.62 -12.36
C GLY A 93 8.44 8.72 -12.04
N LEU A 94 8.90 9.98 -11.96
CA LEU A 94 8.09 11.13 -11.55
C LEU A 94 7.89 12.11 -12.72
N ALA A 95 6.81 12.89 -12.65
CA ALA A 95 6.61 14.02 -13.56
C ALA A 95 7.69 15.10 -13.32
N PRO A 96 8.06 15.89 -14.36
CA PRO A 96 7.50 15.86 -15.72
C PRO A 96 8.07 14.79 -16.65
N ASP A 97 9.15 14.10 -16.26
CA ASP A 97 9.86 13.15 -17.13
C ASP A 97 9.03 11.89 -17.43
N ASN A 98 8.09 11.55 -16.53
CA ASN A 98 7.19 10.41 -16.68
C ASN A 98 5.74 10.85 -16.46
N GLN A 99 4.83 10.24 -17.20
CA GLN A 99 3.39 10.37 -16.99
C GLN A 99 2.84 9.16 -16.24
N TYR A 100 1.56 9.22 -15.84
CA TYR A 100 0.91 8.16 -15.05
C TYR A 100 1.04 6.75 -15.69
N VAL A 101 1.10 6.66 -17.03
CA VAL A 101 1.26 5.37 -17.73
C VAL A 101 2.61 4.74 -17.39
N GLN A 102 3.71 5.49 -17.54
CA GLN A 102 5.05 5.01 -17.21
C GLN A 102 5.19 4.73 -15.72
N MET A 103 4.58 5.56 -14.85
CA MET A 103 4.55 5.33 -13.40
C MET A 103 3.83 4.03 -13.05
N GLY A 104 2.71 3.75 -13.70
CA GLY A 104 1.97 2.50 -13.55
C GLY A 104 2.79 1.29 -14.04
N ASP A 105 3.47 1.43 -15.17
CA ASP A 105 4.37 0.39 -15.68
C ASP A 105 5.52 0.11 -14.71
N ASP A 106 6.14 1.15 -14.14
CA ASP A 106 7.18 1.02 -13.11
C ASP A 106 6.64 0.27 -11.86
N CYS A 107 5.45 0.64 -11.39
CA CYS A 107 4.80 -0.06 -10.27
C CYS A 107 4.53 -1.54 -10.60
N ALA A 108 4.05 -1.85 -11.80
CA ALA A 108 3.79 -3.23 -12.23
C ALA A 108 5.10 -4.05 -12.35
N GLN A 109 6.20 -3.44 -12.82
CA GLN A 109 7.52 -4.08 -12.85
C GLN A 109 8.05 -4.34 -11.42
N ALA A 110 7.84 -3.42 -10.48
CA ALA A 110 8.18 -3.64 -9.08
C ALA A 110 7.39 -4.80 -8.48
N VAL A 111 6.08 -4.92 -8.78
CA VAL A 111 5.26 -6.07 -8.37
C VAL A 111 5.79 -7.37 -8.95
N LYS A 112 6.17 -7.40 -10.23
CA LYS A 112 6.79 -8.56 -10.88
C LYS A 112 8.10 -8.95 -10.19
N TRP A 113 8.95 -7.98 -9.88
CA TRP A 113 10.18 -8.25 -9.15
C TRP A 113 9.89 -8.89 -7.79
N VAL A 114 8.94 -8.32 -7.03
CA VAL A 114 8.53 -8.86 -5.72
C VAL A 114 8.01 -10.29 -5.86
N GLN A 115 7.13 -10.56 -6.82
CA GLN A 115 6.61 -11.91 -7.06
C GLN A 115 7.74 -12.94 -7.28
N ASN A 116 8.81 -12.56 -7.96
CA ASN A 116 9.90 -13.46 -8.32
C ASN A 116 10.96 -13.62 -7.21
N HIS A 117 11.11 -12.65 -6.29
CA HIS A 117 12.27 -12.61 -5.39
C HIS A 117 11.88 -12.56 -3.90
N ILE A 118 10.63 -12.30 -3.54
CA ILE A 118 10.28 -12.00 -2.15
C ILE A 118 10.40 -13.20 -1.21
N ALA A 119 10.44 -14.41 -1.75
CA ALA A 119 10.67 -15.63 -0.98
C ALA A 119 12.05 -15.63 -0.30
N ASP A 120 13.06 -15.03 -0.90
CA ASP A 120 14.42 -14.89 -0.35
C ASP A 120 14.44 -14.04 0.94
N TYR A 121 13.40 -13.21 1.12
CA TYR A 121 13.17 -12.34 2.27
C TYR A 121 12.09 -12.88 3.23
N GLY A 122 11.61 -14.10 2.98
CA GLY A 122 10.59 -14.76 3.79
C GLY A 122 9.17 -14.29 3.53
N GLY A 123 8.93 -13.60 2.42
CA GLY A 123 7.59 -13.28 1.94
C GLY A 123 6.97 -14.41 1.14
N ASP A 124 5.65 -14.47 1.13
CA ASP A 124 4.88 -15.39 0.30
C ASP A 124 4.51 -14.72 -1.03
N PRO A 125 5.05 -15.16 -2.18
CA PRO A 125 4.74 -14.56 -3.48
C PRO A 125 3.27 -14.76 -3.90
N SER A 126 2.53 -15.64 -3.24
CA SER A 126 1.09 -15.82 -3.44
C SER A 126 0.23 -14.90 -2.56
N ARG A 127 0.86 -14.12 -1.66
CA ARG A 127 0.18 -13.23 -0.71
C ARG A 127 0.74 -11.81 -0.75
N ILE A 128 0.66 -11.21 -1.94
CA ILE A 128 1.09 -9.85 -2.23
C ILE A 128 -0.11 -8.90 -2.12
N PHE A 129 0.05 -7.83 -1.35
CA PHE A 129 -0.91 -6.75 -1.19
C PHE A 129 -0.28 -5.44 -1.66
N LEU A 130 -1.06 -4.59 -2.31
CA LEU A 130 -0.65 -3.22 -2.60
C LEU A 130 -1.15 -2.28 -1.51
N MET A 131 -0.32 -1.35 -1.11
CA MET A 131 -0.70 -0.22 -0.26
C MET A 131 -0.22 1.07 -0.90
N GLY A 132 -1.08 2.07 -0.97
CA GLY A 132 -0.71 3.37 -1.50
C GLY A 132 -1.33 4.53 -0.73
N HIS A 133 -0.57 5.64 -0.63
CA HIS A 133 -1.05 6.89 -0.04
C HIS A 133 -1.16 7.96 -1.12
N SER A 134 -2.25 8.74 -1.13
CA SER A 134 -2.42 9.88 -2.06
C SER A 134 -2.28 9.44 -3.53
N ALA A 135 -1.40 10.07 -4.31
CA ALA A 135 -1.06 9.68 -5.69
C ALA A 135 -0.63 8.20 -5.79
N GLY A 136 0.08 7.67 -4.78
CA GLY A 136 0.44 6.25 -4.73
C GLY A 136 -0.78 5.34 -4.55
N GLY A 137 -1.83 5.81 -3.90
CA GLY A 137 -3.12 5.12 -3.81
C GLY A 137 -3.82 5.03 -5.16
N GLN A 138 -3.79 6.10 -5.95
CA GLN A 138 -4.31 6.09 -7.32
C GLN A 138 -3.51 5.12 -8.20
N LEU A 139 -2.16 5.14 -8.14
CA LEU A 139 -1.33 4.22 -8.93
C LEU A 139 -1.56 2.76 -8.52
N ALA A 140 -1.67 2.47 -7.22
CA ALA A 140 -1.97 1.13 -6.72
C ALA A 140 -3.29 0.61 -7.28
N GLU A 141 -4.35 1.44 -7.21
CA GLU A 141 -5.66 1.09 -7.73
C GLU A 141 -5.67 0.97 -9.25
N LEU A 142 -4.98 1.88 -9.96
CA LEU A 142 -4.94 1.88 -11.42
C LEU A 142 -4.32 0.58 -11.96
N ILE A 143 -3.15 0.16 -11.45
CA ILE A 143 -2.51 -1.07 -11.93
C ILE A 143 -3.28 -2.33 -11.52
N ASN A 144 -4.07 -2.27 -10.44
CA ASN A 144 -4.93 -3.36 -10.02
C ASN A 144 -6.18 -3.49 -10.92
N ALA A 145 -6.79 -2.35 -11.27
CA ALA A 145 -8.06 -2.31 -12.00
C ALA A 145 -7.90 -2.42 -13.52
N ASP A 146 -6.81 -1.86 -14.08
CA ASP A 146 -6.54 -1.92 -15.51
C ASP A 146 -5.54 -3.05 -15.83
N PRO A 147 -5.99 -4.16 -16.42
CA PRO A 147 -5.16 -5.34 -16.65
C PRO A 147 -3.97 -5.10 -17.60
N GLN A 148 -4.00 -4.01 -18.37
CA GLN A 148 -2.93 -3.74 -19.33
C GLN A 148 -1.56 -3.54 -18.68
N TYR A 149 -1.49 -3.02 -17.44
CA TYR A 149 -0.23 -2.81 -16.72
C TYR A 149 0.50 -4.14 -16.42
N PHE A 150 -0.20 -5.10 -15.84
CA PHE A 150 0.37 -6.42 -15.60
C PHE A 150 0.61 -7.20 -16.89
N ASN A 151 -0.23 -7.02 -17.92
CA ASN A 151 -0.02 -7.62 -19.24
C ASN A 151 1.30 -7.10 -19.87
N ARG A 152 1.57 -5.78 -19.84
CA ARG A 152 2.84 -5.21 -20.31
C ARG A 152 4.03 -5.68 -19.46
N ALA A 153 3.85 -5.88 -18.17
CA ALA A 153 4.87 -6.49 -17.30
C ALA A 153 5.10 -7.99 -17.60
N GLY A 154 4.22 -8.65 -18.36
CA GLY A 154 4.30 -10.07 -18.71
C GLY A 154 3.95 -10.99 -17.55
N ILE A 155 3.06 -10.56 -16.65
CA ILE A 155 2.53 -11.37 -15.54
C ILE A 155 1.00 -11.26 -15.47
N ARG A 156 0.37 -12.19 -14.76
CA ARG A 156 -1.03 -12.03 -14.31
C ARG A 156 -1.03 -11.20 -13.03
N ASN A 157 -2.12 -10.49 -12.76
CA ASN A 157 -2.26 -9.73 -11.52
C ASN A 157 -2.11 -10.67 -10.29
N PRO A 158 -1.02 -10.55 -9.49
CA PRO A 158 -0.79 -11.40 -8.33
C PRO A 158 -1.37 -10.81 -7.02
N VAL A 159 -2.00 -9.65 -7.09
CA VAL A 159 -2.43 -8.86 -5.93
C VAL A 159 -3.63 -9.52 -5.25
N LYS A 160 -3.48 -9.81 -3.96
CA LYS A 160 -4.53 -10.43 -3.13
C LYS A 160 -5.51 -9.42 -2.55
N GLY A 161 -5.10 -8.18 -2.35
CA GLY A 161 -5.96 -7.11 -1.85
C GLY A 161 -5.26 -5.77 -1.86
N LEU A 162 -6.04 -4.70 -1.74
CA LEU A 162 -5.56 -3.33 -1.72
C LEU A 162 -5.80 -2.64 -0.40
N ILE A 163 -4.87 -1.77 -0.02
CA ILE A 163 -4.94 -0.90 1.14
C ILE A 163 -4.73 0.53 0.64
N LEU A 164 -5.79 1.31 0.65
CA LEU A 164 -5.79 2.68 0.14
C LEU A 164 -5.84 3.65 1.31
N ASP A 165 -4.76 4.40 1.51
CA ASP A 165 -4.66 5.41 2.56
C ASP A 165 -4.79 6.81 1.95
N ASP A 166 -5.96 7.40 2.10
CA ASP A 166 -6.30 8.74 1.59
C ASP A 166 -5.99 8.91 0.08
N PRO A 167 -6.46 7.98 -0.78
CA PRO A 167 -6.09 7.94 -2.19
C PRO A 167 -6.59 9.18 -2.93
N PHE A 168 -5.70 9.88 -3.64
CA PHE A 168 -6.05 11.05 -4.43
C PHE A 168 -5.98 10.73 -5.92
N GLY A 169 -7.01 11.08 -6.68
CA GLY A 169 -7.05 10.91 -8.13
C GLY A 169 -7.70 9.61 -8.61
N LEU A 170 -8.62 9.04 -7.82
CA LEU A 170 -9.38 7.87 -8.27
C LEU A 170 -10.26 8.16 -9.49
N ASP A 171 -10.66 9.44 -9.69
CA ASP A 171 -11.31 9.94 -10.89
C ASP A 171 -10.68 11.29 -11.29
N MET A 172 -9.61 11.23 -12.08
CA MET A 172 -8.92 12.43 -12.57
C MET A 172 -9.69 13.14 -13.66
N LYS A 173 -10.56 12.44 -14.40
CA LYS A 173 -11.45 13.07 -15.39
C LYS A 173 -12.43 14.03 -14.73
N GLU A 174 -13.10 13.58 -13.67
CA GLU A 174 -13.97 14.43 -12.87
C GLU A 174 -13.17 15.57 -12.21
N TYR A 175 -12.05 15.23 -11.57
CA TYR A 175 -11.25 16.20 -10.83
C TYR A 175 -10.74 17.32 -11.73
N LEU A 176 -10.04 17.01 -12.80
CA LEU A 176 -9.47 18.02 -13.73
C LEU A 176 -10.54 18.75 -14.55
N GLY A 177 -11.67 18.07 -14.84
CA GLY A 177 -12.79 18.68 -15.53
C GLY A 177 -13.48 19.78 -14.71
N ASN A 178 -13.40 19.73 -13.38
CA ASN A 178 -14.02 20.69 -12.46
C ASN A 178 -13.01 21.55 -11.68
N ALA A 179 -11.70 21.30 -11.81
CA ALA A 179 -10.67 22.02 -11.07
C ALA A 179 -10.50 23.47 -11.57
N GLU A 180 -10.19 24.37 -10.63
CA GLU A 180 -9.66 25.69 -10.99
C GLU A 180 -8.34 25.51 -11.74
N LYS A 181 -8.09 26.36 -12.75
CA LYS A 181 -6.89 26.29 -13.59
C LYS A 181 -5.73 27.03 -12.92
N ASP A 182 -5.41 26.62 -11.70
CA ASP A 182 -4.30 27.12 -10.88
C ASP A 182 -2.97 26.38 -11.19
N ASP A 183 -1.94 26.68 -10.41
CA ASP A 183 -0.63 26.02 -10.54
C ASP A 183 -0.70 24.49 -10.30
N ASN A 184 -1.57 24.04 -9.39
CA ASN A 184 -1.77 22.61 -9.16
C ASN A 184 -2.39 21.92 -10.37
N TYR A 185 -3.34 22.57 -11.02
CA TYR A 185 -3.92 22.08 -12.28
C TYR A 185 -2.83 21.89 -13.34
N VAL A 186 -1.97 22.89 -13.53
CA VAL A 186 -0.86 22.84 -14.49
C VAL A 186 0.11 21.69 -14.14
N ASP A 187 0.44 21.52 -12.87
CA ASP A 187 1.30 20.42 -12.42
C ASP A 187 0.68 19.05 -12.69
N PHE A 188 -0.63 18.89 -12.47
CA PHE A 188 -1.31 17.63 -12.78
C PHE A 188 -1.37 17.34 -14.28
N LEU A 189 -1.42 18.36 -15.14
CA LEU A 189 -1.34 18.16 -16.58
C LEU A 189 0.03 17.61 -17.03
N ARG A 190 1.11 17.83 -16.28
CA ARG A 190 2.42 17.18 -16.55
C ARG A 190 2.34 15.66 -16.39
N THR A 191 1.47 15.20 -15.51
CA THR A 191 1.24 13.75 -15.25
C THR A 191 0.20 13.15 -16.19
N PHE A 192 -0.93 13.84 -16.40
CA PHE A 192 -2.10 13.31 -17.11
C PHE A 192 -2.28 13.91 -18.52
N SER A 193 -1.37 14.79 -18.97
CA SER A 193 -1.46 15.60 -20.18
C SER A 193 -2.67 16.55 -20.21
N SER A 194 -2.81 17.33 -21.29
CA SER A 194 -3.98 18.20 -21.51
C SER A 194 -5.16 17.51 -22.20
N ASP A 195 -5.00 16.24 -22.60
CA ASP A 195 -6.05 15.44 -23.25
C ASP A 195 -6.97 14.79 -22.20
N PRO A 196 -8.28 15.15 -22.18
CA PRO A 196 -9.24 14.55 -21.24
C PRO A 196 -9.39 13.02 -21.38
N GLN A 197 -9.04 12.42 -22.52
CA GLN A 197 -9.03 10.98 -22.67
C GLN A 197 -7.96 10.32 -21.78
N ASN A 198 -6.81 10.99 -21.58
CA ASN A 198 -5.79 10.52 -20.66
C ASN A 198 -6.23 10.66 -19.19
N TRP A 199 -7.02 11.68 -18.86
CA TRP A 199 -7.60 11.82 -17.53
C TRP A 199 -8.53 10.63 -17.20
N GLU A 200 -9.37 10.24 -18.18
CA GLU A 200 -10.26 9.07 -18.05
C GLU A 200 -9.45 7.78 -17.90
N LYS A 201 -8.48 7.55 -18.80
CA LYS A 201 -7.61 6.35 -18.75
C LYS A 201 -6.78 6.27 -17.46
N GLY A 202 -6.41 7.42 -16.88
CA GLY A 202 -5.70 7.50 -15.61
C GLY A 202 -6.60 7.42 -14.37
N SER A 203 -7.91 7.22 -14.54
CA SER A 203 -8.92 7.17 -13.47
C SER A 203 -9.33 5.74 -13.16
N PRO A 204 -8.84 5.12 -12.07
CA PRO A 204 -9.15 3.72 -11.74
C PRO A 204 -10.64 3.44 -11.56
N LEU A 205 -11.46 4.42 -11.17
CA LEU A 205 -12.92 4.23 -11.04
C LEU A 205 -13.61 3.79 -12.33
N HIS A 206 -13.02 4.07 -13.50
CA HIS A 206 -13.55 3.63 -14.79
C HIS A 206 -13.33 2.13 -15.07
N TYR A 207 -12.48 1.46 -14.27
CA TYR A 207 -12.10 0.05 -14.43
C TYR A 207 -12.63 -0.87 -13.32
N VAL A 208 -13.48 -0.40 -12.41
CA VAL A 208 -13.94 -1.15 -11.22
C VAL A 208 -14.52 -2.52 -11.58
N LYS A 209 -15.15 -2.67 -12.75
CA LYS A 209 -15.68 -3.95 -13.23
C LYS A 209 -14.63 -5.05 -13.41
N ASN A 210 -13.35 -4.70 -13.51
CA ASN A 210 -12.25 -5.66 -13.60
C ASN A 210 -11.72 -6.12 -12.24
N ILE A 211 -12.07 -5.42 -11.17
CA ILE A 211 -11.58 -5.68 -9.81
C ILE A 211 -12.23 -6.94 -9.25
N ARG A 212 -11.42 -7.80 -8.60
CA ARG A 212 -11.88 -9.05 -7.98
C ARG A 212 -11.37 -9.25 -6.55
N ASN A 213 -10.33 -8.54 -6.16
CA ASN A 213 -9.67 -8.66 -4.87
C ASN A 213 -10.25 -7.66 -3.86
N PRO A 214 -10.24 -7.99 -2.55
CA PRO A 214 -10.81 -7.14 -1.50
C PRO A 214 -10.03 -5.84 -1.30
N HIS A 215 -10.70 -4.84 -0.72
CA HIS A 215 -10.16 -3.50 -0.48
C HIS A 215 -10.35 -3.06 0.97
N LEU A 216 -9.30 -2.45 1.53
CA LEU A 216 -9.33 -1.72 2.78
C LEU A 216 -9.03 -0.25 2.47
N ILE A 217 -10.00 0.62 2.71
CA ILE A 217 -9.93 2.02 2.32
C ILE A 217 -9.97 2.90 3.58
N PHE A 218 -9.05 3.84 3.68
CA PHE A 218 -9.04 4.86 4.72
C PHE A 218 -9.10 6.25 4.11
N TYR A 219 -9.82 7.17 4.73
CA TYR A 219 -9.63 8.59 4.48
C TYR A 219 -9.83 9.44 5.74
N GLY A 220 -9.19 10.60 5.77
CA GLY A 220 -9.29 11.54 6.87
C GLY A 220 -10.58 12.35 6.81
N ALA A 221 -11.29 12.49 7.94
CA ALA A 221 -12.52 13.29 8.00
C ALA A 221 -12.31 14.79 7.67
N LYS A 222 -11.05 15.25 7.62
CA LYS A 222 -10.66 16.63 7.25
C LYS A 222 -9.72 16.66 6.03
N THR A 223 -9.73 15.62 5.21
CA THR A 223 -8.97 15.55 3.95
C THR A 223 -9.66 16.34 2.84
N TYR A 224 -9.09 16.34 1.64
CA TYR A 224 -9.68 17.02 0.48
C TYR A 224 -11.05 16.43 0.10
N PRO A 225 -12.03 17.28 -0.28
CA PRO A 225 -13.37 16.80 -0.66
C PRO A 225 -13.35 15.74 -1.77
N ALA A 226 -12.47 15.88 -2.76
CA ALA A 226 -12.32 14.91 -3.84
C ALA A 226 -11.96 13.51 -3.31
N ILE A 227 -11.07 13.41 -2.32
CA ILE A 227 -10.69 12.13 -1.70
C ILE A 227 -11.89 11.49 -1.01
N GLN A 228 -12.63 12.27 -0.21
CA GLN A 228 -13.81 11.76 0.51
C GLN A 228 -14.86 11.23 -0.46
N ILE A 229 -15.20 12.03 -1.49
CA ILE A 229 -16.24 11.70 -2.47
C ILE A 229 -15.83 10.46 -3.29
N GLN A 230 -14.59 10.46 -3.81
CA GLN A 230 -14.14 9.40 -4.70
C GLN A 230 -13.86 8.09 -3.97
N SER A 231 -13.36 8.13 -2.71
CA SER A 231 -13.20 6.94 -1.87
C SER A 231 -14.54 6.30 -1.51
N ALA A 232 -15.54 7.10 -1.13
CA ALA A 232 -16.89 6.61 -0.87
C ALA A 232 -17.56 6.04 -2.14
N ARG A 233 -17.30 6.67 -3.30
CA ARG A 233 -17.78 6.17 -4.60
C ARG A 233 -17.11 4.83 -4.95
N LEU A 234 -15.80 4.68 -4.75
CA LEU A 234 -15.11 3.42 -4.97
C LEU A 234 -15.72 2.30 -4.13
N GLU A 235 -15.90 2.51 -2.84
CA GLU A 235 -16.52 1.52 -1.93
C GLU A 235 -17.92 1.10 -2.42
N LYS A 236 -18.76 2.06 -2.79
CA LYS A 236 -20.09 1.79 -3.34
C LYS A 236 -20.04 0.97 -4.63
N LEU A 237 -19.10 1.28 -5.52
CA LEU A 237 -18.94 0.55 -6.79
C LEU A 237 -18.42 -0.87 -6.55
N LEU A 238 -17.45 -1.05 -5.64
CA LEU A 238 -16.94 -2.37 -5.25
C LEU A 238 -18.07 -3.24 -4.68
N THR A 239 -18.89 -2.67 -3.79
CA THR A 239 -20.07 -3.34 -3.22
C THR A 239 -21.06 -3.77 -4.31
N ALA A 240 -21.32 -2.91 -5.31
CA ALA A 240 -22.21 -3.24 -6.44
C ALA A 240 -21.65 -4.39 -7.30
N GLU A 241 -20.35 -4.48 -7.46
CA GLU A 241 -19.65 -5.58 -8.14
C GLU A 241 -19.41 -6.80 -7.22
N LYS A 242 -19.93 -6.80 -5.99
CA LYS A 242 -19.78 -7.87 -4.98
C LYS A 242 -18.32 -8.13 -4.58
N VAL A 243 -17.47 -7.12 -4.69
CA VAL A 243 -16.09 -7.16 -4.21
C VAL A 243 -16.07 -6.77 -2.74
N PRO A 244 -15.50 -7.59 -1.83
CA PRO A 244 -15.41 -7.24 -0.43
C PRO A 244 -14.63 -5.94 -0.23
N SER A 245 -15.22 -4.98 0.49
CA SER A 245 -14.58 -3.70 0.78
C SER A 245 -14.92 -3.22 2.18
N GLU A 246 -13.98 -2.56 2.81
CA GLU A 246 -14.10 -1.95 4.13
C GLU A 246 -13.58 -0.52 4.07
N LEU A 247 -14.41 0.46 4.45
CA LEU A 247 -14.08 1.88 4.44
C LEU A 247 -14.09 2.45 5.85
N HIS A 248 -12.99 3.11 6.24
CA HIS A 248 -12.84 3.78 7.53
C HIS A 248 -12.59 5.28 7.37
N VAL A 249 -13.44 6.08 8.00
CA VAL A 249 -13.26 7.54 8.09
C VAL A 249 -12.51 7.88 9.37
N ILE A 250 -11.30 8.41 9.26
CA ILE A 250 -10.42 8.68 10.40
C ILE A 250 -10.66 10.09 10.93
N LYS A 251 -11.30 10.16 12.10
CA LYS A 251 -11.70 11.43 12.73
C LYS A 251 -10.52 12.39 12.92
N GLY A 252 -10.74 13.65 12.55
CA GLY A 252 -9.79 14.75 12.79
C GLY A 252 -8.55 14.78 11.90
N LYS A 253 -8.35 13.81 11.02
CA LYS A 253 -7.17 13.74 10.16
C LYS A 253 -7.35 14.51 8.86
N LYS A 254 -6.29 15.27 8.52
CA LYS A 254 -6.06 15.88 7.19
C LYS A 254 -5.21 14.93 6.35
N HIS A 255 -5.09 15.22 5.08
CA HIS A 255 -4.39 14.41 4.06
C HIS A 255 -3.03 13.84 4.51
N VAL A 256 -2.06 14.70 4.76
CA VAL A 256 -0.71 14.26 5.18
C VAL A 256 -0.72 13.56 6.54
N ALA A 257 -1.64 13.94 7.44
CA ALA A 257 -1.74 13.33 8.76
C ALA A 257 -2.25 11.87 8.69
N MET A 258 -2.88 11.46 7.59
CA MET A 258 -3.30 10.08 7.39
C MET A 258 -2.09 9.14 7.36
N ILE A 259 -1.12 9.39 6.52
CA ILE A 259 0.08 8.56 6.48
C ILE A 259 1.04 8.85 7.64
N ALA A 260 1.21 10.13 8.04
CA ALA A 260 2.17 10.53 9.07
C ALA A 260 1.87 9.92 10.45
N GLN A 261 0.61 9.70 10.81
CA GLN A 261 0.26 9.05 12.10
C GLN A 261 0.81 7.64 12.23
N MET A 262 1.09 6.96 11.12
CA MET A 262 1.67 5.61 11.11
C MET A 262 3.17 5.56 11.43
N ILE A 263 3.83 6.72 11.64
CA ILE A 263 5.17 6.78 12.25
C ILE A 263 5.17 6.06 13.61
N PHE A 264 4.09 6.18 14.36
CA PHE A 264 3.91 5.48 15.63
C PHE A 264 3.45 4.05 15.40
N GLY A 265 4.28 3.06 15.76
CA GLY A 265 3.99 1.63 15.55
C GLY A 265 2.76 1.10 16.31
N SER A 266 2.22 1.86 17.25
CA SER A 266 0.98 1.58 17.99
C SER A 266 -0.27 2.18 17.33
N ASN A 267 -0.14 2.87 16.18
CA ASN A 267 -1.28 3.48 15.51
C ASN A 267 -2.33 2.43 15.11
N GLN A 268 -3.62 2.80 15.27
CA GLN A 268 -4.75 1.89 15.04
C GLN A 268 -4.84 1.36 13.59
N LEU A 269 -4.35 2.10 12.58
CA LEU A 269 -4.38 1.67 11.19
C LEU A 269 -3.63 0.35 10.99
N TYR A 270 -2.55 0.11 11.76
CA TYR A 270 -1.88 -1.19 11.72
C TYR A 270 -2.78 -2.36 12.16
N GLY A 271 -3.66 -2.13 13.14
CA GLY A 271 -4.64 -3.14 13.58
C GLY A 271 -5.60 -3.52 12.45
N TYR A 272 -6.21 -2.53 11.79
CA TYR A 272 -7.09 -2.77 10.64
C TYR A 272 -6.36 -3.48 9.49
N ILE A 273 -5.13 -3.04 9.17
CA ILE A 273 -4.33 -3.67 8.12
C ILE A 273 -4.05 -5.14 8.45
N LEU A 274 -3.58 -5.45 9.67
CA LEU A 274 -3.28 -6.84 10.05
C LEU A 274 -4.54 -7.72 10.04
N GLN A 275 -5.68 -7.19 10.45
CA GLN A 275 -6.96 -7.90 10.37
C GLN A 275 -7.36 -8.16 8.92
N PHE A 276 -7.23 -7.18 8.05
CA PHE A 276 -7.50 -7.32 6.61
C PHE A 276 -6.62 -8.40 5.97
N LEU A 277 -5.30 -8.40 6.24
CA LEU A 277 -4.40 -9.44 5.76
C LEU A 277 -4.82 -10.83 6.24
N ALA A 278 -5.21 -10.97 7.51
CA ALA A 278 -5.62 -12.25 8.09
C ALA A 278 -6.93 -12.79 7.51
N LEU A 279 -7.87 -11.92 7.15
CA LEU A 279 -9.19 -12.29 6.61
C LEU A 279 -9.15 -12.53 5.10
N THR A 280 -8.19 -11.95 4.37
CA THR A 280 -8.02 -12.15 2.93
C THR A 280 -7.34 -13.50 2.67
N LYS A 281 -8.06 -14.41 2.01
CA LYS A 281 -7.60 -15.79 1.69
C LYS A 281 -6.89 -15.90 0.34
#